data_498ad9717e781f7447b793badaaa36fd
#
_entry.id   498ad9717e781f7447b793badaaa36fd
#
_cell.length_a   1.000
_cell.length_b   1.000
_cell.length_c   1.000
_cell.angle_alpha   90.00
_cell.angle_beta   90.00
_cell.angle_gamma   90.00
#
_symmetry.space_group_name_H-M   'P 1'
#
loop_
_entity.id
_entity.type
_entity.pdbx_description
1 polymer ?
#
loop_
_entity_poly.entity_id
_entity_poly.type
_entity_poly.pdbx_seq_one_letter_code
_entity_poly.pdbx_strand_id
1 'polypeptide(L)'
;MPLRVRDVDARELMDDPAADPAMLERTYARFGLVNAIVSGHRETYRRWIRPRLSADRVARVLDVGTGGGDLPRRLIHWAAADGLRLEIVGIDPDARAISFARRAQAERPLPGLELRQASTADLADAGERFAAVLSNHVLHHLDGHELGRLLADSERLVDDGGVAVHGDIARTRWGYAGFAAVTWPFQAGLLRGSFIRPDGLTSIRRSFTPEELQAVLPGRWRVRRAFPSRLEAVWSASLLAGAGR
;
A
#
# COMPACT_ATOMS: atom_id res chain seq x y z
N MET A 1 -3.01 28.04 2.94
CA MET A 1 -1.89 27.18 2.53
C MET A 1 -2.36 25.72 2.63
N PRO A 2 -2.51 25.01 1.55
CA PRO A 2 -3.27 23.74 1.49
C PRO A 2 -2.64 22.52 2.22
N LEU A 3 -1.51 22.66 2.91
CA LEU A 3 -0.79 21.54 3.54
C LEU A 3 -0.60 21.68 5.06
N ARG A 4 -1.23 22.66 5.70
CA ARG A 4 -1.15 22.81 7.17
C ARG A 4 -2.09 21.86 7.90
N VAL A 5 -3.24 21.60 7.32
CA VAL A 5 -4.29 20.73 7.85
C VAL A 5 -4.55 19.63 6.85
N ARG A 6 -4.87 18.43 7.32
CA ARG A 6 -5.28 17.31 6.49
C ARG A 6 -6.59 17.65 5.77
N ASP A 7 -6.60 17.50 4.45
CA ASP A 7 -7.76 17.76 3.61
C ASP A 7 -8.61 16.48 3.51
N VAL A 8 -9.40 16.22 4.54
CA VAL A 8 -10.21 15.00 4.66
C VAL A 8 -11.37 14.93 3.67
N ASP A 9 -11.81 16.09 3.17
CA ASP A 9 -12.95 16.20 2.26
C ASP A 9 -12.54 16.09 0.77
N ALA A 10 -11.25 16.24 0.48
CA ALA A 10 -10.75 16.08 -0.88
C ALA A 10 -10.97 14.64 -1.36
N ARG A 11 -11.42 14.49 -2.61
CA ARG A 11 -11.68 13.19 -3.23
C ARG A 11 -10.74 12.98 -4.40
N GLU A 12 -10.29 11.77 -4.58
CA GLU A 12 -9.53 11.37 -5.76
C GLU A 12 -10.48 11.07 -6.90
N LEU A 13 -10.10 11.46 -8.11
CA LEU A 13 -10.94 11.28 -9.29
C LEU A 13 -11.14 9.80 -9.64
N MET A 14 -10.16 8.96 -9.34
CA MET A 14 -10.24 7.53 -9.57
C MET A 14 -11.22 6.82 -8.62
N ASP A 15 -11.50 7.40 -7.46
CA ASP A 15 -12.46 6.84 -6.49
C ASP A 15 -13.91 7.06 -6.91
N ASP A 16 -14.16 7.97 -7.85
CA ASP A 16 -15.51 8.22 -8.36
C ASP A 16 -16.03 6.96 -9.08
N PRO A 17 -17.20 6.41 -8.71
CA PRO A 17 -17.82 5.30 -9.42
C PRO A 17 -18.08 5.62 -10.91
N ALA A 18 -18.26 6.90 -11.26
CA ALA A 18 -18.45 7.38 -12.61
C ALA A 18 -17.15 7.76 -13.34
N ALA A 19 -15.99 7.48 -12.75
CA ALA A 19 -14.69 7.78 -13.36
C ALA A 19 -14.57 7.14 -14.75
N ASP A 20 -13.98 7.87 -15.70
CA ASP A 20 -13.77 7.39 -17.07
C ASP A 20 -12.98 6.07 -17.04
N PRO A 21 -13.56 4.95 -17.53
CA PRO A 21 -12.93 3.63 -17.46
C PRO A 21 -11.58 3.58 -18.19
N ALA A 22 -11.46 4.29 -19.31
CA ALA A 22 -10.21 4.30 -20.08
C ALA A 22 -9.11 5.11 -19.38
N MET A 23 -9.46 6.18 -18.63
CA MET A 23 -8.51 6.89 -17.79
C MET A 23 -8.11 6.04 -16.59
N LEU A 24 -9.04 5.32 -15.98
CA LEU A 24 -8.79 4.42 -14.87
C LEU A 24 -7.84 3.28 -15.26
N GLU A 25 -8.08 2.61 -16.39
CA GLU A 25 -7.17 1.59 -16.92
C GLU A 25 -5.77 2.13 -17.19
N ARG A 26 -5.66 3.31 -17.82
CA ARG A 26 -4.36 3.96 -18.00
C ARG A 26 -3.67 4.30 -16.70
N THR A 27 -4.43 4.64 -15.66
CA THR A 27 -3.92 4.92 -14.32
C THR A 27 -3.31 3.67 -13.71
N TYR A 28 -4.06 2.55 -13.67
CA TYR A 28 -3.55 1.26 -13.17
C TYR A 28 -2.33 0.76 -13.95
N ALA A 29 -2.35 0.86 -15.28
CA ALA A 29 -1.23 0.43 -16.11
C ALA A 29 0.09 1.20 -15.84
N ARG A 30 -0.02 2.45 -15.36
CA ARG A 30 1.12 3.34 -15.10
C ARG A 30 1.52 3.44 -13.65
N PHE A 31 0.69 2.98 -12.72
CA PHE A 31 1.02 2.98 -11.29
C PHE A 31 2.34 2.28 -11.01
N GLY A 32 2.59 1.13 -11.63
CA GLY A 32 3.84 0.42 -11.44
C GLY A 32 5.09 1.26 -11.74
N LEU A 33 5.04 2.15 -12.74
CA LEU A 33 6.14 3.03 -13.07
C LEU A 33 6.34 4.14 -12.03
N VAL A 34 5.26 4.81 -11.62
CA VAL A 34 5.32 5.90 -10.64
C VAL A 34 5.67 5.37 -9.26
N ASN A 35 5.02 4.28 -8.84
CA ASN A 35 5.26 3.63 -7.56
C ASN A 35 6.70 3.09 -7.42
N ALA A 36 7.34 2.72 -8.53
CA ALA A 36 8.75 2.34 -8.51
C ALA A 36 9.66 3.42 -7.93
N ILE A 37 9.30 4.69 -8.13
CA ILE A 37 10.09 5.85 -7.73
C ILE A 37 9.64 6.36 -6.35
N VAL A 38 8.33 6.48 -6.12
CA VAL A 38 7.80 7.20 -4.96
C VAL A 38 7.43 6.31 -3.78
N SER A 39 7.13 5.02 -4.00
CA SER A 39 6.52 4.18 -2.97
C SER A 39 7.50 3.41 -2.08
N GLY A 40 8.83 3.47 -2.36
CA GLY A 40 9.86 2.85 -1.52
C GLY A 40 9.69 1.33 -1.32
N HIS A 41 8.99 0.64 -2.23
CA HIS A 41 8.64 -0.78 -2.12
C HIS A 41 9.87 -1.68 -1.86
N ARG A 42 11.05 -1.33 -2.43
CA ARG A 42 12.28 -2.12 -2.24
C ARG A 42 12.78 -2.04 -0.80
N GLU A 43 12.63 -0.88 -0.13
CA GLU A 43 12.97 -0.73 1.28
C GLU A 43 12.00 -1.53 2.15
N THR A 44 10.68 -1.43 1.88
CA THR A 44 9.65 -2.22 2.57
C THR A 44 9.93 -3.72 2.44
N TYR A 45 10.25 -4.21 1.23
CA TYR A 45 10.66 -5.60 1.02
C TYR A 45 11.86 -5.98 1.88
N ARG A 46 12.97 -5.23 1.78
CA ARG A 46 14.23 -5.56 2.47
C ARG A 46 14.09 -5.54 3.98
N ARG A 47 13.32 -4.59 4.50
CA ARG A 47 13.21 -4.36 5.94
C ARG A 47 12.20 -5.27 6.61
N TRP A 48 11.06 -5.47 5.97
CA TRP A 48 9.91 -6.07 6.64
C TRP A 48 9.54 -7.46 6.12
N ILE A 49 9.71 -7.72 4.83
CA ILE A 49 9.27 -8.96 4.20
C ILE A 49 10.41 -9.97 4.14
N ARG A 50 11.52 -9.61 3.51
CA ARG A 50 12.66 -10.49 3.30
C ARG A 50 13.14 -11.23 4.55
N PRO A 51 13.23 -10.61 5.76
CA PRO A 51 13.65 -11.30 6.97
C PRO A 51 12.70 -12.43 7.44
N ARG A 52 11.49 -12.49 6.88
CA ARG A 52 10.44 -13.48 7.20
C ARG A 52 10.33 -14.58 6.15
N LEU A 53 11.09 -14.49 5.08
CA LEU A 53 11.11 -15.46 4.01
C LEU A 53 12.19 -16.52 4.24
N SER A 54 11.98 -17.71 3.67
CA SER A 54 12.91 -18.85 3.70
C SER A 54 13.00 -19.48 2.31
N ALA A 55 14.11 -20.16 2.03
CA ALA A 55 14.25 -20.97 0.83
C ALA A 55 13.45 -22.30 0.93
N ASP A 56 13.24 -22.79 2.15
CA ASP A 56 12.66 -24.11 2.38
C ASP A 56 11.15 -24.09 2.63
N ARG A 57 10.64 -22.96 3.14
CA ARG A 57 9.23 -22.79 3.51
C ARG A 57 8.61 -21.62 2.77
N VAL A 58 7.42 -21.82 2.21
CA VAL A 58 6.64 -20.75 1.60
C VAL A 58 6.09 -19.82 2.69
N ALA A 59 6.38 -18.54 2.59
CA ALA A 59 5.75 -17.52 3.41
C ALA A 59 4.57 -16.91 2.64
N ARG A 60 3.44 -16.70 3.34
CA ARG A 60 2.27 -16.00 2.79
C ARG A 60 2.29 -14.55 3.23
N VAL A 61 2.05 -13.63 2.32
CA VAL A 61 1.96 -12.19 2.58
C VAL A 61 0.65 -11.66 2.03
N LEU A 62 0.01 -10.77 2.79
CA LEU A 62 -1.21 -10.08 2.38
C LEU A 62 -0.87 -8.65 1.92
N ASP A 63 -1.37 -8.26 0.76
CA ASP A 63 -1.34 -6.89 0.24
C ASP A 63 -2.76 -6.33 0.21
N VAL A 64 -3.04 -5.35 1.07
CA VAL A 64 -4.36 -4.72 1.25
C VAL A 64 -4.44 -3.45 0.42
N GLY A 65 -5.49 -3.31 -0.39
CA GLY A 65 -5.61 -2.25 -1.37
C GLY A 65 -4.62 -2.47 -2.52
N THR A 66 -4.60 -3.68 -3.06
CA THR A 66 -3.60 -4.12 -4.05
C THR A 66 -3.69 -3.35 -5.39
N GLY A 67 -4.82 -2.68 -5.65
CA GLY A 67 -5.04 -1.92 -6.87
C GLY A 67 -4.80 -2.74 -8.13
N GLY A 68 -3.91 -2.28 -9.00
CA GLY A 68 -3.51 -2.98 -10.22
C GLY A 68 -2.57 -4.17 -10.03
N GLY A 69 -2.17 -4.50 -8.79
CA GLY A 69 -1.32 -5.65 -8.47
C GLY A 69 0.17 -5.44 -8.76
N ASP A 70 0.65 -4.20 -8.85
CA ASP A 70 2.06 -3.92 -9.16
C ASP A 70 3.01 -4.25 -7.98
N LEU A 71 2.61 -3.98 -6.75
CA LEU A 71 3.41 -4.30 -5.57
C LEU A 71 3.58 -5.82 -5.38
N PRO A 72 2.53 -6.65 -5.37
CA PRO A 72 2.65 -8.10 -5.24
C PRO A 72 3.61 -8.70 -6.27
N ARG A 73 3.49 -8.29 -7.53
CA ARG A 73 4.36 -8.77 -8.61
C ARG A 73 5.83 -8.48 -8.35
N ARG A 74 6.15 -7.26 -7.90
CA ARG A 74 7.52 -6.87 -7.54
C ARG A 74 8.07 -7.69 -6.39
N LEU A 75 7.27 -7.89 -5.35
CA LEU A 75 7.67 -8.66 -4.17
C LEU A 75 8.00 -10.11 -4.52
N ILE A 76 7.17 -10.77 -5.33
CA ILE A 76 7.42 -12.15 -5.80
C ILE A 76 8.71 -12.21 -6.63
N HIS A 77 8.90 -11.26 -7.57
CA HIS A 77 10.14 -11.24 -8.36
C HIS A 77 11.38 -11.00 -7.50
N TRP A 78 11.31 -10.15 -6.47
CA TRP A 78 12.45 -9.93 -5.59
C TRP A 78 12.73 -11.14 -4.69
N ALA A 79 11.71 -11.78 -4.19
CA ALA A 79 11.87 -13.02 -3.41
C ALA A 79 12.49 -14.13 -4.27
N ALA A 80 12.02 -14.33 -5.49
CA ALA A 80 12.58 -15.28 -6.43
C ALA A 80 14.06 -14.98 -6.76
N ALA A 81 14.39 -13.71 -6.98
CA ALA A 81 15.77 -13.28 -7.22
C ALA A 81 16.70 -13.50 -6.00
N ASP A 82 16.15 -13.45 -4.79
CA ASP A 82 16.86 -13.74 -3.55
C ASP A 82 16.86 -15.26 -3.21
N GLY A 83 16.27 -16.14 -4.05
CA GLY A 83 16.14 -17.59 -3.81
C GLY A 83 15.15 -17.93 -2.69
N LEU A 84 14.19 -17.06 -2.39
CA LEU A 84 13.24 -17.20 -1.30
C LEU A 84 11.83 -17.50 -1.81
N ARG A 85 11.03 -18.23 -1.03
CA ARG A 85 9.69 -18.67 -1.41
C ARG A 85 8.62 -17.75 -0.83
N LEU A 86 7.80 -17.18 -1.70
CA LEU A 86 6.78 -16.20 -1.36
C LEU A 86 5.49 -16.44 -2.15
N GLU A 87 4.38 -16.47 -1.45
CA GLU A 87 3.04 -16.36 -2.00
C GLU A 87 2.38 -15.07 -1.50
N ILE A 88 1.63 -14.40 -2.36
CA ILE A 88 0.94 -13.16 -2.01
C ILE A 88 -0.54 -13.29 -2.34
N VAL A 89 -1.36 -12.93 -1.37
CA VAL A 89 -2.77 -12.63 -1.56
C VAL A 89 -2.92 -11.11 -1.66
N GLY A 90 -3.34 -10.63 -2.82
CA GLY A 90 -3.70 -9.23 -3.02
C GLY A 90 -5.21 -9.05 -2.88
N ILE A 91 -5.66 -8.17 -2.01
CA ILE A 91 -7.09 -7.85 -1.85
C ILE A 91 -7.36 -6.38 -2.16
N ASP A 92 -8.55 -6.15 -2.72
CA ASP A 92 -9.07 -4.80 -2.94
C ASP A 92 -10.61 -4.88 -2.92
N PRO A 93 -11.32 -3.96 -2.26
CA PRO A 93 -12.77 -3.93 -2.29
C PRO A 93 -13.32 -3.45 -3.65
N ASP A 94 -12.53 -2.67 -4.42
CA ASP A 94 -12.95 -2.18 -5.73
C ASP A 94 -12.87 -3.28 -6.79
N ALA A 95 -14.03 -3.70 -7.29
CA ALA A 95 -14.13 -4.69 -8.37
C ALA A 95 -13.40 -4.26 -9.65
N ARG A 96 -13.30 -2.96 -9.93
CA ARG A 96 -12.60 -2.42 -11.11
C ARG A 96 -11.10 -2.68 -11.00
N ALA A 97 -10.51 -2.43 -9.83
CA ALA A 97 -9.10 -2.69 -9.55
C ALA A 97 -8.77 -4.19 -9.67
N ILE A 98 -9.57 -5.04 -9.02
CA ILE A 98 -9.38 -6.51 -9.07
C ILE A 98 -9.58 -7.05 -10.49
N SER A 99 -10.54 -6.55 -11.24
CA SER A 99 -10.75 -6.96 -12.64
C SER A 99 -9.54 -6.62 -13.50
N PHE A 100 -8.98 -5.42 -13.34
CA PHE A 100 -7.76 -5.03 -14.03
C PHE A 100 -6.57 -5.93 -13.64
N ALA A 101 -6.35 -6.12 -12.33
CA ALA A 101 -5.25 -6.94 -11.83
C ALA A 101 -5.35 -8.41 -12.29
N ARG A 102 -6.57 -8.97 -12.33
CA ARG A 102 -6.83 -10.34 -12.83
C ARG A 102 -6.57 -10.46 -14.34
N ARG A 103 -6.95 -9.47 -15.15
CA ARG A 103 -6.59 -9.45 -16.58
C ARG A 103 -5.07 -9.43 -16.76
N ALA A 104 -4.37 -8.57 -16.05
CA ALA A 104 -2.92 -8.52 -16.08
C ALA A 104 -2.26 -9.82 -15.60
N GLN A 105 -2.90 -10.54 -14.66
CA GLN A 105 -2.45 -11.86 -14.20
C GLN A 105 -2.70 -12.94 -15.26
N ALA A 106 -3.80 -12.88 -15.99
CA ALA A 106 -4.10 -13.80 -17.08
C ALA A 106 -3.14 -13.63 -18.27
N GLU A 107 -2.81 -12.38 -18.61
CA GLU A 107 -1.85 -12.06 -19.69
C GLU A 107 -0.40 -12.45 -19.35
N ARG A 108 -0.01 -12.26 -18.09
CA ARG A 108 1.34 -12.55 -17.58
C ARG A 108 1.22 -13.30 -16.27
N PRO A 109 0.95 -14.61 -16.33
CA PRO A 109 0.79 -15.44 -15.14
C PRO A 109 2.05 -15.39 -14.27
N LEU A 110 1.84 -15.15 -12.98
CA LEU A 110 2.89 -15.18 -11.98
C LEU A 110 2.49 -16.18 -10.88
N PRO A 111 3.17 -17.33 -10.78
CA PRO A 111 2.92 -18.28 -9.71
C PRO A 111 3.08 -17.64 -8.32
N GLY A 112 2.23 -18.04 -7.39
CA GLY A 112 2.23 -17.50 -6.03
C GLY A 112 1.48 -16.17 -5.87
N LEU A 113 0.84 -15.63 -6.92
CA LEU A 113 -0.05 -14.46 -6.82
C LEU A 113 -1.51 -14.88 -6.90
N GLU A 114 -2.26 -14.61 -5.84
CA GLU A 114 -3.70 -14.71 -5.78
C GLU A 114 -4.32 -13.33 -5.63
N LEU A 115 -5.44 -13.06 -6.33
CA LEU A 115 -6.14 -11.77 -6.33
C LEU A 115 -7.60 -11.98 -5.96
N ARG A 116 -8.06 -11.30 -4.89
CA ARG A 116 -9.42 -11.44 -4.36
C ARG A 116 -10.09 -10.08 -4.22
N GLN A 117 -11.36 -10.01 -4.60
CA GLN A 117 -12.21 -8.91 -4.15
C GLN A 117 -12.69 -9.24 -2.74
N ALA A 118 -12.09 -8.62 -1.74
CA ALA A 118 -12.37 -8.88 -0.34
C ALA A 118 -11.92 -7.71 0.54
N SER A 119 -12.41 -7.66 1.77
CA SER A 119 -11.94 -6.80 2.85
C SER A 119 -11.00 -7.55 3.79
N THR A 120 -10.30 -6.83 4.68
CA THR A 120 -9.50 -7.44 5.75
C THR A 120 -10.34 -8.23 6.74
N ALA A 121 -11.58 -7.78 7.00
CA ALA A 121 -12.52 -8.45 7.89
C ALA A 121 -12.88 -9.85 7.36
N ASP A 122 -13.15 -9.99 6.05
CA ASP A 122 -13.49 -11.28 5.44
C ASP A 122 -12.39 -12.32 5.67
N LEU A 123 -11.12 -11.93 5.51
CA LEU A 123 -9.99 -12.82 5.72
C LEU A 123 -9.75 -13.12 7.20
N ALA A 124 -9.92 -12.11 8.07
CA ALA A 124 -9.75 -12.27 9.52
C ALA A 124 -10.83 -13.17 10.10
N ASP A 125 -12.07 -13.09 9.63
CA ASP A 125 -13.17 -13.94 10.05
C ASP A 125 -13.06 -15.37 9.50
N ALA A 126 -12.40 -15.53 8.33
CA ALA A 126 -12.00 -16.83 7.80
C ALA A 126 -10.80 -17.45 8.54
N GLY A 127 -10.19 -16.75 9.51
CA GLY A 127 -9.05 -17.23 10.29
C GLY A 127 -7.74 -17.31 9.49
N GLU A 128 -7.63 -16.59 8.38
CA GLU A 128 -6.39 -16.57 7.59
C GLU A 128 -5.24 -15.91 8.33
N ARG A 129 -4.02 -16.35 8.05
CA ARG A 129 -2.78 -15.86 8.68
C ARG A 129 -1.68 -15.63 7.66
N PHE A 130 -0.84 -14.63 7.94
CA PHE A 130 0.20 -14.15 7.04
C PHE A 130 1.48 -13.78 7.80
N ALA A 131 2.62 -14.08 7.23
CA ALA A 131 3.92 -13.67 7.75
C ALA A 131 4.11 -12.14 7.72
N ALA A 132 3.43 -11.47 6.77
CA ALA A 132 3.33 -10.02 6.76
C ALA A 132 1.98 -9.58 6.18
N VAL A 133 1.41 -8.51 6.74
CA VAL A 133 0.25 -7.78 6.22
C VAL A 133 0.72 -6.40 5.81
N LEU A 134 0.50 -6.05 4.56
CA LEU A 134 0.95 -4.79 3.96
C LEU A 134 -0.23 -3.99 3.44
N SER A 135 -0.07 -2.67 3.39
CA SER A 135 -0.78 -1.81 2.46
C SER A 135 0.12 -0.68 2.00
N ASN A 136 -0.17 -0.10 0.86
CA ASN A 136 0.56 1.06 0.37
C ASN A 136 -0.41 2.05 -0.26
N HIS A 137 -0.34 3.32 0.15
CA HIS A 137 -1.26 4.37 -0.29
C HIS A 137 -2.74 4.12 0.04
N VAL A 138 -3.03 3.55 1.21
CA VAL A 138 -4.39 3.24 1.67
C VAL A 138 -4.82 4.14 2.82
N LEU A 139 -3.92 4.47 3.75
CA LEU A 139 -4.29 5.12 5.02
C LEU A 139 -4.97 6.48 4.82
N HIS A 140 -4.58 7.22 3.79
CA HIS A 140 -5.16 8.54 3.52
C HIS A 140 -6.59 8.48 2.98
N HIS A 141 -7.07 7.32 2.49
CA HIS A 141 -8.45 7.12 2.09
C HIS A 141 -9.39 6.88 3.27
N LEU A 142 -8.86 6.38 4.39
CA LEU A 142 -9.65 5.88 5.51
C LEU A 142 -10.05 7.01 6.47
N ASP A 143 -11.29 6.92 6.97
CA ASP A 143 -11.71 7.64 8.16
C ASP A 143 -11.16 7.00 9.45
N GLY A 144 -11.46 7.59 10.62
CA GLY A 144 -10.94 7.08 11.90
C GLY A 144 -11.46 5.69 12.26
N HIS A 145 -12.71 5.36 11.89
CA HIS A 145 -13.31 4.06 12.16
C HIS A 145 -12.73 2.97 11.21
N GLU A 146 -12.61 3.30 9.93
CA GLU A 146 -12.02 2.42 8.92
C GLU A 146 -10.54 2.13 9.21
N LEU A 147 -9.78 3.16 9.60
CA LEU A 147 -8.39 2.99 10.06
C LEU A 147 -8.33 2.04 11.26
N GLY A 148 -9.18 2.25 12.27
CA GLY A 148 -9.23 1.39 13.45
C GLY A 148 -9.53 -0.07 13.09
N ARG A 149 -10.44 -0.32 12.15
CA ARG A 149 -10.75 -1.68 11.66
C ARG A 149 -9.56 -2.30 10.92
N LEU A 150 -8.96 -1.58 9.98
CA LEU A 150 -7.77 -2.06 9.26
C LEU A 150 -6.67 -2.51 10.22
N LEU A 151 -6.39 -1.70 11.25
CA LEU A 151 -5.35 -2.01 12.23
C LEU A 151 -5.70 -3.24 13.06
N ALA A 152 -6.94 -3.34 13.56
CA ALA A 152 -7.40 -4.48 14.34
C ALA A 152 -7.41 -5.78 13.54
N ASP A 153 -7.89 -5.74 12.29
CA ASP A 153 -7.87 -6.91 11.40
C ASP A 153 -6.44 -7.31 11.07
N SER A 154 -5.55 -6.35 10.81
CA SER A 154 -4.13 -6.63 10.52
C SER A 154 -3.45 -7.36 11.68
N GLU A 155 -3.76 -7.00 12.93
CA GLU A 155 -3.25 -7.72 14.11
C GLU A 155 -3.78 -9.16 14.20
N ARG A 156 -5.05 -9.39 13.79
CA ARG A 156 -5.65 -10.73 13.73
C ARG A 156 -5.07 -11.58 12.60
N LEU A 157 -4.65 -10.95 11.50
CA LEU A 157 -4.16 -11.59 10.27
C LEU A 157 -2.68 -11.92 10.32
N VAL A 158 -1.91 -11.32 11.21
CA VAL A 158 -0.47 -11.55 11.31
C VAL A 158 -0.16 -12.82 12.10
N ASP A 159 0.71 -13.68 11.56
CA ASP A 159 1.26 -14.86 12.23
C ASP A 159 2.13 -14.50 13.44
N ASP A 160 2.42 -15.50 14.29
CA ASP A 160 3.40 -15.38 15.36
C ASP A 160 4.78 -15.00 14.77
N GLY A 161 5.33 -13.86 15.25
CA GLY A 161 6.58 -13.30 14.74
C GLY A 161 6.46 -12.52 13.43
N GLY A 162 5.26 -12.42 12.87
CA GLY A 162 4.97 -11.64 11.69
C GLY A 162 4.94 -10.12 11.94
N VAL A 163 4.53 -9.36 10.91
CA VAL A 163 4.49 -7.90 10.94
C VAL A 163 3.32 -7.35 10.14
N ALA A 164 2.68 -6.30 10.63
CA ALA A 164 1.82 -5.43 9.82
C ALA A 164 2.55 -4.12 9.51
N VAL A 165 2.55 -3.71 8.24
CA VAL A 165 3.21 -2.50 7.77
C VAL A 165 2.31 -1.78 6.77
N HIS A 166 1.77 -0.65 7.17
CA HIS A 166 0.96 0.19 6.30
C HIS A 166 1.74 1.43 5.89
N GLY A 167 2.21 1.43 4.65
CA GLY A 167 2.96 2.53 4.05
C GLY A 167 2.05 3.56 3.40
N ASP A 168 2.39 4.83 3.58
CA ASP A 168 1.68 5.93 2.90
C ASP A 168 2.61 7.10 2.57
N ILE A 169 2.12 8.04 1.77
CA ILE A 169 2.79 9.31 1.51
C ILE A 169 2.70 10.16 2.78
N ALA A 170 3.78 10.84 3.14
CA ALA A 170 3.73 11.84 4.19
C ALA A 170 3.28 13.20 3.62
N ARG A 171 2.35 13.88 4.30
CA ARG A 171 1.93 15.23 3.95
C ARG A 171 3.03 16.23 4.26
N THR A 172 3.87 16.49 3.25
CA THR A 172 4.98 17.45 3.36
C THR A 172 4.97 18.45 2.21
N ARG A 173 5.44 19.67 2.46
CA ARG A 173 5.54 20.71 1.43
C ARG A 173 6.51 20.32 0.32
N TRP A 174 7.62 19.70 0.70
CA TRP A 174 8.64 19.23 -0.24
C TRP A 174 8.16 18.05 -1.07
N GLY A 175 7.46 17.08 -0.46
CA GLY A 175 6.84 15.96 -1.17
C GLY A 175 5.82 16.46 -2.20
N TYR A 176 4.96 17.41 -1.83
CA TYR A 176 3.99 18.00 -2.74
C TYR A 176 4.66 18.74 -3.90
N ALA A 177 5.61 19.64 -3.60
CA ALA A 177 6.31 20.42 -4.62
C ALA A 177 7.15 19.51 -5.53
N GLY A 178 7.84 18.52 -4.97
CA GLY A 178 8.62 17.55 -5.72
C GLY A 178 7.76 16.71 -6.65
N PHE A 179 6.64 16.16 -6.15
CA PHE A 179 5.70 15.40 -6.98
C PHE A 179 5.09 16.26 -8.08
N ALA A 180 4.67 17.48 -7.76
CA ALA A 180 4.14 18.43 -8.73
C ALA A 180 5.15 18.75 -9.83
N ALA A 181 6.40 19.03 -9.46
CA ALA A 181 7.48 19.37 -10.40
C ALA A 181 7.88 18.18 -11.29
N VAL A 182 8.07 16.98 -10.68
CA VAL A 182 8.48 15.78 -11.41
C VAL A 182 7.40 15.30 -12.38
N THR A 183 6.12 15.40 -12.00
CA THR A 183 5.02 14.94 -12.86
C THR A 183 4.58 15.93 -13.91
N TRP A 184 4.93 17.22 -13.77
CA TRP A 184 4.50 18.29 -14.67
C TRP A 184 4.93 18.09 -16.14
N PRO A 185 6.19 17.75 -16.45
CA PRO A 185 6.62 17.55 -17.84
C PRO A 185 5.94 16.37 -18.54
N PHE A 186 5.46 15.40 -17.76
CA PHE A 186 4.88 14.17 -18.27
C PHE A 186 3.37 14.25 -18.51
N GLN A 187 2.71 15.38 -18.14
CA GLN A 187 1.26 15.53 -18.30
C GLN A 187 0.78 15.43 -19.74
N ALA A 188 1.52 16.03 -20.69
CA ALA A 188 1.17 16.02 -22.09
C ALA A 188 1.54 14.71 -22.81
N GLY A 189 2.37 13.87 -22.18
CA GLY A 189 2.88 12.61 -22.72
C GLY A 189 2.49 11.39 -21.87
N LEU A 190 3.46 10.87 -21.13
CA LEU A 190 3.33 9.61 -20.37
C LEU A 190 2.14 9.57 -19.41
N LEU A 191 1.77 10.68 -18.77
CA LEU A 191 0.65 10.76 -17.82
C LEU A 191 -0.65 11.26 -18.45
N ARG A 192 -0.65 11.54 -19.76
CA ARG A 192 -1.85 12.04 -20.45
C ARG A 192 -3.02 11.06 -20.35
N GLY A 193 -4.18 11.57 -19.96
CA GLY A 193 -5.39 10.77 -19.84
C GLY A 193 -5.33 9.73 -18.71
N SER A 194 -4.62 10.04 -17.63
CA SER A 194 -4.63 9.27 -16.38
C SER A 194 -4.90 10.19 -15.20
N PHE A 195 -5.34 9.62 -14.09
CA PHE A 195 -5.59 10.33 -12.83
C PHE A 195 -4.31 10.52 -11.98
N ILE A 196 -3.17 9.95 -12.36
CA ILE A 196 -1.95 9.89 -11.52
C ILE A 196 -1.56 11.24 -10.93
N ARG A 197 -1.51 12.29 -11.75
CA ARG A 197 -1.05 13.59 -11.24
C ARG A 197 -2.10 14.33 -10.41
N PRO A 198 -3.36 14.52 -10.85
CA PRO A 198 -4.36 15.17 -10.02
C PRO A 198 -4.58 14.40 -8.71
N ASP A 199 -4.71 13.08 -8.77
CA ASP A 199 -4.96 12.27 -7.59
C ASP A 199 -3.74 12.18 -6.67
N GLY A 200 -2.53 12.04 -7.20
CA GLY A 200 -1.33 12.05 -6.38
C GLY A 200 -1.12 13.36 -5.61
N LEU A 201 -1.49 14.51 -6.17
CA LEU A 201 -1.51 15.79 -5.43
C LEU A 201 -2.62 15.82 -4.39
N THR A 202 -3.76 15.20 -4.65
CA THR A 202 -4.86 15.04 -3.70
C THR A 202 -4.49 14.09 -2.57
N SER A 203 -3.90 12.92 -2.89
CA SER A 203 -3.38 11.96 -1.91
C SER A 203 -2.43 12.63 -0.91
N ILE A 204 -1.48 13.46 -1.39
CA ILE A 204 -0.56 14.18 -0.50
C ILE A 204 -1.32 15.15 0.44
N ARG A 205 -2.36 15.84 -0.01
CA ARG A 205 -3.18 16.72 0.84
C ARG A 205 -3.98 15.93 1.87
N ARG A 206 -4.48 14.76 1.50
CA ARG A 206 -5.25 13.84 2.37
C ARG A 206 -4.38 13.07 3.35
N SER A 207 -3.09 12.91 3.06
CA SER A 207 -2.17 12.11 3.87
C SER A 207 -1.92 12.72 5.24
N PHE A 208 -1.47 11.89 6.15
CA PHE A 208 -1.07 12.29 7.49
C PHE A 208 0.34 12.91 7.51
N THR A 209 0.61 13.75 8.51
CA THR A 209 1.99 13.89 9.00
C THR A 209 2.33 12.73 9.94
N PRO A 210 3.62 12.44 10.18
CA PRO A 210 4.01 11.40 11.13
C PRO A 210 3.42 11.61 12.54
N GLU A 211 3.34 12.86 12.98
CA GLU A 211 2.80 13.24 14.28
C GLU A 211 1.29 13.00 14.37
N GLU A 212 0.55 13.40 13.34
CA GLU A 212 -0.90 13.17 13.24
C GLU A 212 -1.21 11.67 13.21
N LEU A 213 -0.45 10.89 12.42
CA LEU A 213 -0.67 9.45 12.37
C LEU A 213 -0.38 8.80 13.72
N GLN A 214 0.76 9.13 14.37
CA GLN A 214 1.09 8.57 15.68
C GLN A 214 0.05 8.92 16.74
N ALA A 215 -0.59 10.08 16.66
CA ALA A 215 -1.62 10.51 17.60
C ALA A 215 -2.92 9.70 17.50
N VAL A 216 -3.24 9.15 16.32
CA VAL A 216 -4.47 8.36 16.09
C VAL A 216 -4.23 6.84 16.15
N LEU A 217 -2.98 6.39 16.10
CA LEU A 217 -2.65 4.97 16.19
C LEU A 217 -2.75 4.45 17.62
N PRO A 218 -3.22 3.20 17.83
CA PRO A 218 -3.12 2.52 19.12
C PRO A 218 -1.67 2.48 19.63
N GLY A 219 -1.46 2.60 20.95
CA GLY A 219 -0.12 2.73 21.56
C GLY A 219 0.88 1.61 21.26
N ARG A 220 0.40 0.47 20.75
CA ARG A 220 1.22 -0.67 20.28
C ARG A 220 1.74 -0.54 18.85
N TRP A 221 1.22 0.41 18.08
CA TRP A 221 1.69 0.75 16.74
C TRP A 221 2.74 1.85 16.81
N ARG A 222 3.67 1.87 15.86
CA ARG A 222 4.72 2.88 15.77
C ARG A 222 4.73 3.48 14.37
N VAL A 223 4.93 4.78 14.29
CA VAL A 223 5.13 5.49 13.02
C VAL A 223 6.63 5.60 12.74
N ARG A 224 7.03 5.15 11.56
CA ARG A 224 8.38 5.34 11.02
C ARG A 224 8.32 6.30 9.83
N ARG A 225 9.24 7.25 9.79
CA ARG A 225 9.48 8.05 8.60
C ARG A 225 10.31 7.24 7.60
N ALA A 226 9.94 7.30 6.32
CA ALA A 226 10.63 6.62 5.23
C ALA A 226 10.90 7.59 4.06
N PHE A 227 11.95 7.29 3.30
CA PHE A 227 12.31 8.09 2.13
C PHE A 227 11.45 7.71 0.91
N PRO A 228 11.14 8.65 0.00
CA PRO A 228 11.53 10.07 -0.02
C PRO A 228 10.60 11.02 0.78
N SER A 229 9.38 10.76 1.00
CA SER A 229 8.39 11.55 1.76
C SER A 229 7.27 10.61 2.15
N ARG A 230 7.60 9.61 2.96
CA ARG A 230 6.72 8.50 3.31
C ARG A 230 6.69 8.30 4.81
N LEU A 231 5.66 7.62 5.24
CA LEU A 231 5.49 7.12 6.59
C LEU A 231 5.06 5.65 6.54
N GLU A 232 5.35 4.93 7.59
CA GLU A 232 4.92 3.54 7.77
C GLU A 232 4.35 3.41 9.19
N ALA A 233 3.09 2.95 9.28
CA ALA A 233 2.53 2.46 10.53
C ALA A 233 2.94 0.99 10.67
N VAL A 234 3.64 0.65 11.75
CA VAL A 234 4.22 -0.68 11.95
C VAL A 234 3.75 -1.28 13.26
N TRP A 235 3.35 -2.53 13.20
CA TRP A 235 3.06 -3.38 14.35
C TRP A 235 3.73 -4.75 14.19
N SER A 236 4.26 -5.26 15.30
CA SER A 236 4.76 -6.63 15.38
C SER A 236 4.75 -7.06 16.85
N ALA A 237 4.37 -8.29 17.12
CA ALA A 237 4.38 -8.84 18.48
C ALA A 237 5.78 -8.79 19.11
N SER A 238 6.84 -8.93 18.32
CA SER A 238 8.23 -8.86 18.79
C SER A 238 8.70 -7.43 19.18
N LEU A 239 8.12 -6.38 18.58
CA LEU A 239 8.41 -4.99 18.97
C LEU A 239 7.85 -4.65 20.35
N LEU A 240 6.80 -5.33 20.78
CA LEU A 240 6.22 -5.15 22.11
C LEU A 240 7.08 -5.80 23.22
N ALA A 241 7.72 -6.92 22.93
CA ALA A 241 8.59 -7.61 23.88
C ALA A 241 9.90 -6.84 24.20
N GLY A 242 10.34 -5.96 23.28
CA GLY A 242 11.55 -5.12 23.47
C GLY A 242 11.33 -3.80 24.20
N ALA A 243 10.07 -3.32 24.31
CA ALA A 243 9.73 -2.05 24.95
C ALA A 243 9.51 -2.16 26.48
N GLY A 244 9.60 -3.37 27.04
CA GLY A 244 9.41 -3.68 28.46
C GLY A 244 10.70 -4.03 29.21
N ARG A 245 11.86 -3.72 28.63
CA ARG A 245 13.17 -3.90 29.32
C ARG A 245 13.91 -2.60 29.45
#